data_bd776e8e95bed3ea3529c88da7f0b863
#
_entry.id   bd776e8e95bed3ea3529c88da7f0b863
#
_cell.length_a   1.000
_cell.length_b   1.000
_cell.length_c   1.000
_cell.angle_alpha   90.00
_cell.angle_beta   90.00
_cell.angle_gamma   90.00
#
_symmetry.space_group_name_H-M   'P 1'
#
loop_
_entity.id
_entity.type
_entity.pdbx_description
1 polymer ?
#
loop_
_entity_poly.entity_id
_entity_poly.type
_entity_poly.pdbx_seq_one_letter_code
_entity_poly.pdbx_strand_id
1 'polypeptide(L)'
;MPRTKTMGRAANGVGSIRKKSVQKNGKTYTYYEARATVGFDPGTGKQIQKSITGKTQKEVAQKLRQITTALDDGTYKAPSKLTVGEWLDIWTRDYLGGVKASTAYLYKKNVELYIAPRLGKIRLETLNAHTVQHFYNELVTPTDGKTNPLSAKTVKNIHGVFHKALQQAVLIGYLRVNPT
;
A
#
# COMPACT_ATOMS: atom_id res chain seq x y z
N MET A 1 13.69 33.59 41.53
CA MET A 1 13.94 32.51 40.56
C MET A 1 12.60 32.13 39.95
N PRO A 2 12.32 32.35 38.65
CA PRO A 2 11.05 31.97 38.04
C PRO A 2 11.01 30.44 37.86
N ARG A 3 9.93 29.83 38.36
CA ARG A 3 9.64 28.40 38.19
C ARG A 3 9.39 28.10 36.70
N THR A 4 10.23 27.28 36.11
CA THR A 4 9.99 26.69 34.80
C THR A 4 8.69 25.86 34.81
N LYS A 5 7.70 26.28 34.03
CA LYS A 5 6.46 25.50 33.79
C LYS A 5 6.85 24.12 33.23
N THR A 6 6.71 23.09 34.03
CA THR A 6 6.72 21.71 33.58
C THR A 6 5.53 21.53 32.67
N MET A 7 5.77 21.36 31.36
CA MET A 7 4.73 20.95 30.41
C MET A 7 4.15 19.63 30.89
N GLY A 8 2.86 19.63 31.19
CA GLY A 8 2.12 18.44 31.62
C GLY A 8 2.33 17.28 30.63
N ARG A 9 2.37 16.05 31.14
CA ARG A 9 2.41 14.84 30.33
C ARG A 9 1.25 14.85 29.34
N ALA A 10 1.55 14.73 28.04
CA ALA A 10 0.55 14.56 27.02
C ALA A 10 -0.27 13.29 27.31
N ALA A 11 -1.60 13.33 27.04
CA ALA A 11 -2.47 12.19 27.23
C ALA A 11 -1.94 10.94 26.50
N ASN A 12 -2.16 9.76 27.09
CA ASN A 12 -1.76 8.48 26.51
C ASN A 12 -2.34 8.35 25.09
N GLY A 13 -1.48 8.11 24.09
CA GLY A 13 -1.86 7.99 22.67
C GLY A 13 -1.41 9.17 21.80
N VAL A 14 -1.17 10.36 22.36
CA VAL A 14 -0.60 11.49 21.62
C VAL A 14 0.93 11.36 21.64
N GLY A 15 1.51 10.84 20.57
CA GLY A 15 2.96 10.66 20.45
C GLY A 15 3.73 11.99 20.66
N SER A 16 4.81 11.96 21.42
CA SER A 16 5.68 13.13 21.62
C SER A 16 6.49 13.42 20.34
N ILE A 17 6.50 14.69 19.92
CA ILE A 17 7.31 15.13 18.78
C ILE A 17 8.70 15.52 19.32
N ARG A 18 9.74 14.90 18.78
CA ARG A 18 11.14 15.15 19.16
C ARG A 18 11.92 15.72 17.98
N LYS A 19 12.78 16.70 18.26
CA LYS A 19 13.76 17.20 17.30
C LYS A 19 14.95 16.23 17.26
N LYS A 20 15.34 15.80 16.08
CA LYS A 20 16.53 14.97 15.84
C LYS A 20 17.47 15.63 14.85
N SER A 21 18.76 15.35 14.98
CA SER A 21 19.80 15.77 14.05
C SER A 21 20.60 14.55 13.59
N VAL A 22 20.96 14.54 12.31
CA VAL A 22 21.81 13.52 11.70
C VAL A 22 22.91 14.21 10.92
N GLN A 23 24.15 13.76 11.10
CA GLN A 23 25.27 14.18 10.26
C GLN A 23 25.38 13.31 9.02
N LYS A 24 25.39 13.92 7.84
CA LYS A 24 25.60 13.25 6.56
C LYS A 24 26.52 14.10 5.69
N ASN A 25 27.62 13.52 5.22
CA ASN A 25 28.63 14.21 4.40
C ASN A 25 29.13 15.54 5.03
N GLY A 26 29.46 15.54 6.32
CA GLY A 26 29.95 16.71 7.05
C GLY A 26 28.89 17.80 7.33
N LYS A 27 27.63 17.63 6.89
CA LYS A 27 26.53 18.57 7.14
C LYS A 27 25.56 18.00 8.16
N THR A 28 25.10 18.85 9.09
CA THR A 28 24.08 18.49 10.08
C THR A 28 22.69 18.81 9.55
N TYR A 29 21.84 17.78 9.44
CA TYR A 29 20.44 17.89 9.06
C TYR A 29 19.56 17.72 10.29
N THR A 30 18.66 18.66 10.53
CA THR A 30 17.68 18.57 11.60
C THR A 30 16.30 18.23 11.06
N TYR A 31 15.59 17.32 11.75
CA TYR A 31 14.23 16.94 11.43
C TYR A 31 13.44 16.66 12.71
N TYR A 32 12.14 16.59 12.59
CA TYR A 32 11.24 16.23 13.68
C TYR A 32 10.72 14.81 13.48
N GLU A 33 10.62 14.06 14.58
CA GLU A 33 10.09 12.70 14.59
C GLU A 33 9.04 12.54 15.67
N ALA A 34 7.95 11.86 15.34
CA ALA A 34 6.98 11.32 16.29
C ALA A 34 6.81 9.81 16.06
N ARG A 35 6.33 9.09 17.08
CA ARG A 35 5.96 7.69 16.96
C ARG A 35 4.51 7.50 17.35
N ALA A 36 3.74 6.82 16.50
CA ALA A 36 2.37 6.41 16.79
C ALA A 36 2.31 4.90 16.92
N THR A 37 1.62 4.38 17.94
CA THR A 37 1.26 2.96 18.02
C THR A 37 0.11 2.73 17.04
N VAL A 38 0.32 1.86 16.05
CA VAL A 38 -0.65 1.60 14.99
C VAL A 38 -1.34 0.23 15.12
N GLY A 39 -1.03 -0.50 16.17
CA GLY A 39 -1.61 -1.80 16.48
C GLY A 39 -0.72 -2.61 17.41
N PHE A 40 -1.10 -3.88 17.58
CA PHE A 40 -0.34 -4.86 18.33
C PHE A 40 -0.15 -6.11 17.48
N ASP A 41 1.00 -6.71 17.58
CA ASP A 41 1.28 -8.00 16.95
C ASP A 41 0.44 -9.10 17.61
N PRO A 42 -0.42 -9.81 16.87
CA PRO A 42 -1.33 -10.79 17.46
C PRO A 42 -0.63 -12.02 18.04
N GLY A 43 0.60 -12.34 17.58
CA GLY A 43 1.36 -13.47 18.06
C GLY A 43 2.19 -13.16 19.30
N THR A 44 2.72 -11.95 19.43
CA THR A 44 3.65 -11.55 20.50
C THR A 44 3.10 -10.52 21.47
N GLY A 45 1.94 -9.91 21.17
CA GLY A 45 1.34 -8.79 21.95
C GLY A 45 2.17 -7.49 21.91
N LYS A 46 3.25 -7.44 21.16
CA LYS A 46 4.12 -6.26 21.08
C LYS A 46 3.47 -5.15 20.28
N GLN A 47 3.71 -3.90 20.72
CA GLN A 47 3.22 -2.71 20.01
C GLN A 47 3.91 -2.56 18.65
N ILE A 48 3.09 -2.40 17.60
CA ILE A 48 3.55 -2.01 16.28
C ILE A 48 3.56 -0.49 16.23
N GLN A 49 4.77 0.10 16.13
CA GLN A 49 4.94 1.55 16.10
C GLN A 49 5.33 2.03 14.70
N LYS A 50 4.71 3.14 14.26
CA LYS A 50 5.08 3.86 13.04
C LYS A 50 5.82 5.14 13.39
N SER A 51 7.02 5.31 12.82
CA SER A 51 7.77 6.55 12.88
C SER A 51 7.26 7.54 11.84
N ILE A 52 7.02 8.79 12.25
CA ILE A 52 6.51 9.89 11.42
C ILE A 52 7.58 10.97 11.44
N THR A 53 8.12 11.33 10.29
CA THR A 53 9.17 12.33 10.17
C THR A 53 8.72 13.50 9.30
N GLY A 54 9.31 14.68 9.56
CA GLY A 54 9.05 15.88 8.79
C GLY A 54 10.10 16.97 9.04
N LYS A 55 10.13 17.96 8.16
CA LYS A 55 11.07 19.08 8.26
C LYS A 55 10.66 20.05 9.38
N THR A 56 9.39 20.17 9.69
CA THR A 56 8.83 21.05 10.71
C THR A 56 8.01 20.28 11.74
N GLN A 57 7.93 20.81 12.95
CA GLN A 57 7.08 20.25 14.01
C GLN A 57 5.60 20.27 13.62
N LYS A 58 5.14 21.31 12.91
CA LYS A 58 3.75 21.43 12.41
C LYS A 58 3.39 20.33 11.43
N GLU A 59 4.28 20.01 10.50
CA GLU A 59 4.10 18.92 9.52
C GLU A 59 3.95 17.56 10.22
N VAL A 60 4.84 17.29 11.20
CA VAL A 60 4.78 16.03 11.96
C VAL A 60 3.52 15.95 12.80
N ALA A 61 3.09 17.05 13.42
CA ALA A 61 1.85 17.11 14.19
C ALA A 61 0.62 16.85 13.31
N GLN A 62 0.58 17.41 12.10
CA GLN A 62 -0.50 17.19 11.15
C GLN A 62 -0.58 15.72 10.70
N LYS A 63 0.56 15.13 10.32
CA LYS A 63 0.64 13.72 9.94
C LYS A 63 0.25 12.79 11.10
N LEU A 64 0.67 13.12 12.32
CA LEU A 64 0.33 12.38 13.51
C LEU A 64 -1.18 12.39 13.75
N ARG A 65 -1.84 13.56 13.68
CA ARG A 65 -3.30 13.68 13.79
C ARG A 65 -4.03 12.84 12.74
N GLN A 66 -3.60 12.88 11.48
CA GLN A 66 -4.21 12.06 10.42
C GLN A 66 -4.15 10.57 10.73
N ILE A 67 -3.03 10.09 11.28
CA ILE A 67 -2.88 8.69 11.65
C ILE A 67 -3.73 8.36 12.88
N THR A 68 -3.75 9.19 13.91
CA THR A 68 -4.58 8.94 15.11
C THR A 68 -6.06 8.97 14.77
N THR A 69 -6.54 9.95 14.00
CA THR A 69 -7.94 9.96 13.53
C THR A 69 -8.26 8.70 12.73
N ALA A 70 -7.40 8.29 11.80
CA ALA A 70 -7.63 7.07 11.03
C ALA A 70 -7.62 5.80 11.89
N LEU A 71 -6.87 5.77 13.00
CA LEU A 71 -6.88 4.67 13.97
C LEU A 71 -8.18 4.67 14.78
N ASP A 72 -8.61 5.83 15.26
CA ASP A 72 -9.84 5.99 16.06
C ASP A 72 -11.08 5.64 15.22
N ASP A 73 -11.10 6.01 13.95
CA ASP A 73 -12.15 5.68 12.98
C ASP A 73 -12.07 4.23 12.45
N GLY A 74 -11.05 3.45 12.85
CA GLY A 74 -10.82 2.09 12.34
C GLY A 74 -10.43 2.04 10.85
N THR A 75 -10.14 3.20 10.23
CA THR A 75 -9.80 3.30 8.79
C THR A 75 -8.29 3.23 8.53
N TYR A 76 -7.48 3.18 9.60
CA TYR A 76 -6.03 3.09 9.46
C TYR A 76 -5.63 1.74 8.86
N LYS A 77 -4.88 1.79 7.77
CA LYS A 77 -4.21 0.64 7.17
C LYS A 77 -2.70 0.87 7.21
N ALA A 78 -1.98 -0.07 7.82
CA ALA A 78 -0.52 -0.02 7.78
C ALA A 78 -0.06 -0.10 6.31
N PRO A 79 0.91 0.73 5.89
CA PRO A 79 1.47 0.63 4.56
C PRO A 79 1.98 -0.79 4.31
N SER A 80 1.38 -1.47 3.37
CA SER A 80 1.82 -2.81 2.95
C SER A 80 2.99 -2.68 1.99
N LYS A 81 4.01 -3.51 2.17
CA LYS A 81 5.08 -3.65 1.17
C LYS A 81 4.67 -4.59 0.03
N LEU A 82 3.48 -5.16 0.12
CA LEU A 82 2.96 -6.15 -0.82
C LEU A 82 2.94 -5.57 -2.24
N THR A 83 3.53 -6.28 -3.17
CA THR A 83 3.47 -5.96 -4.60
C THR A 83 2.23 -6.56 -5.24
N VAL A 84 1.88 -6.07 -6.42
CA VAL A 84 0.77 -6.62 -7.22
C VAL A 84 1.02 -8.10 -7.52
N GLY A 85 2.26 -8.49 -7.85
CA GLY A 85 2.63 -9.88 -8.12
C GLY A 85 2.41 -10.78 -6.90
N GLU A 86 2.98 -10.41 -5.75
CA GLU A 86 2.80 -11.16 -4.50
C GLU A 86 1.32 -11.28 -4.10
N TRP A 87 0.54 -10.22 -4.31
CA TRP A 87 -0.91 -10.29 -4.10
C TRP A 87 -1.60 -11.29 -5.04
N LEU A 88 -1.26 -11.25 -6.32
CA LEU A 88 -1.85 -12.16 -7.32
C LEU A 88 -1.48 -13.62 -7.05
N ASP A 89 -0.29 -13.89 -6.56
CA ASP A 89 0.13 -15.23 -6.13
C ASP A 89 -0.71 -15.73 -4.94
N ILE A 90 -0.91 -14.87 -3.92
CA ILE A 90 -1.80 -15.17 -2.79
C ILE A 90 -3.23 -15.40 -3.28
N TRP A 91 -3.74 -14.51 -4.13
CA TRP A 91 -5.11 -14.59 -4.64
C TRP A 91 -5.37 -15.87 -5.46
N THR A 92 -4.44 -16.23 -6.33
CA THR A 92 -4.59 -17.44 -7.16
C THR A 92 -4.44 -18.73 -6.35
N ARG A 93 -3.72 -18.70 -5.23
CA ARG A 93 -3.55 -19.83 -4.33
C ARG A 93 -4.74 -20.00 -3.39
N ASP A 94 -5.19 -18.91 -2.76
CA ASP A 94 -6.05 -18.99 -1.59
C ASP A 94 -7.51 -18.60 -1.86
N TYR A 95 -7.82 -17.86 -2.94
CA TYR A 95 -9.15 -17.28 -3.19
C TYR A 95 -9.89 -17.89 -4.40
N LEU A 96 -9.33 -18.89 -5.04
CA LEU A 96 -9.97 -19.58 -6.19
C LEU A 96 -10.65 -20.90 -5.82
N GLY A 97 -10.77 -21.25 -4.54
CA GLY A 97 -11.32 -22.54 -4.11
C GLY A 97 -12.77 -22.82 -4.54
N GLY A 98 -13.58 -21.77 -4.74
CA GLY A 98 -14.97 -21.90 -5.22
C GLY A 98 -15.13 -21.80 -6.75
N VAL A 99 -14.03 -21.73 -7.51
CA VAL A 99 -14.05 -21.55 -8.97
C VAL A 99 -13.79 -22.89 -9.66
N LYS A 100 -14.50 -23.15 -10.79
CA LYS A 100 -14.25 -24.36 -11.61
C LYS A 100 -12.77 -24.44 -12.01
N ALA A 101 -12.19 -25.63 -11.99
CA ALA A 101 -10.77 -25.86 -12.27
C ALA A 101 -10.30 -25.25 -13.60
N SER A 102 -11.11 -25.35 -14.66
CA SER A 102 -10.83 -24.75 -15.97
C SER A 102 -10.76 -23.22 -15.90
N THR A 103 -11.66 -22.59 -15.13
CA THR A 103 -11.68 -21.14 -14.95
C THR A 103 -10.50 -20.68 -14.09
N ALA A 104 -10.19 -21.38 -13.01
CA ALA A 104 -9.02 -21.11 -12.17
C ALA A 104 -7.71 -21.19 -13.00
N TYR A 105 -7.60 -22.18 -13.86
CA TYR A 105 -6.47 -22.32 -14.78
C TYR A 105 -6.35 -21.12 -15.73
N LEU A 106 -7.46 -20.66 -16.32
CA LEU A 106 -7.46 -19.47 -17.18
C LEU A 106 -7.09 -18.20 -16.41
N TYR A 107 -7.54 -18.06 -15.16
CA TYR A 107 -7.18 -16.93 -14.31
C TYR A 107 -5.66 -16.91 -14.03
N LYS A 108 -5.10 -18.05 -13.65
CA LYS A 108 -3.65 -18.20 -13.43
C LYS A 108 -2.87 -17.85 -14.69
N LYS A 109 -3.26 -18.38 -15.86
CA LYS A 109 -2.63 -18.03 -17.14
C LYS A 109 -2.68 -16.54 -17.46
N ASN A 110 -3.82 -15.88 -17.25
CA ASN A 110 -3.93 -14.44 -17.48
C ASN A 110 -3.01 -13.65 -16.54
N VAL A 111 -2.90 -14.07 -15.28
CA VAL A 111 -1.98 -13.48 -14.32
C VAL A 111 -0.53 -13.66 -14.77
N GLU A 112 -0.11 -14.87 -15.05
CA GLU A 112 1.28 -15.23 -15.37
C GLU A 112 1.77 -14.61 -16.69
N LEU A 113 0.94 -14.65 -17.73
CA LEU A 113 1.36 -14.22 -19.06
C LEU A 113 1.23 -12.71 -19.29
N TYR A 114 0.25 -12.07 -18.68
CA TYR A 114 -0.07 -10.67 -19.02
C TYR A 114 0.10 -9.70 -17.87
N ILE A 115 -0.40 -10.02 -16.67
CA ILE A 115 -0.49 -9.04 -15.57
C ILE A 115 0.82 -8.99 -14.78
N ALA A 116 1.29 -10.12 -14.27
CA ALA A 116 2.47 -10.18 -13.41
C ALA A 116 3.76 -9.68 -14.09
N PRO A 117 4.04 -9.95 -15.37
CA PRO A 117 5.25 -9.44 -16.02
C PRO A 117 5.29 -7.91 -16.12
N ARG A 118 4.12 -7.25 -16.23
CA ARG A 118 4.03 -5.79 -16.45
C ARG A 118 3.78 -5.02 -15.16
N LEU A 119 2.90 -5.50 -14.31
CA LEU A 119 2.46 -4.81 -13.09
C LEU A 119 3.00 -5.43 -11.79
N GLY A 120 3.55 -6.63 -11.84
CA GLY A 120 3.89 -7.42 -10.65
C GLY A 120 4.86 -6.74 -9.69
N LYS A 121 5.78 -5.91 -10.18
CA LYS A 121 6.78 -5.19 -9.36
C LYS A 121 6.23 -3.93 -8.68
N ILE A 122 5.05 -3.46 -9.08
CA ILE A 122 4.43 -2.26 -8.52
C ILE A 122 3.87 -2.60 -7.13
N ARG A 123 4.03 -1.70 -6.16
CA ARG A 123 3.39 -1.86 -4.86
C ARG A 123 1.87 -1.78 -5.01
N LEU A 124 1.17 -2.71 -4.39
CA LEU A 124 -0.28 -2.80 -4.50
C LEU A 124 -0.98 -1.49 -4.09
N GLU A 125 -0.53 -0.85 -3.01
CA GLU A 125 -1.08 0.41 -2.51
C GLU A 125 -0.83 1.64 -3.41
N THR A 126 0.16 1.56 -4.31
CA THR A 126 0.50 2.66 -5.24
C THR A 126 -0.11 2.47 -6.61
N LEU A 127 -0.76 1.32 -6.86
CA LEU A 127 -1.44 1.04 -8.11
C LEU A 127 -2.62 2.02 -8.27
N ASN A 128 -2.67 2.70 -9.40
CA ASN A 128 -3.69 3.68 -9.71
C ASN A 128 -4.33 3.41 -11.08
N ALA A 129 -5.50 4.02 -11.34
CA ALA A 129 -6.27 3.83 -12.56
C ALA A 129 -5.48 4.21 -13.83
N HIS A 130 -4.62 5.25 -13.77
CA HIS A 130 -3.80 5.65 -14.91
C HIS A 130 -2.82 4.54 -15.31
N THR A 131 -2.11 3.95 -14.34
CA THR A 131 -1.18 2.83 -14.60
C THR A 131 -1.90 1.61 -15.16
N VAL A 132 -3.10 1.32 -14.65
CA VAL A 132 -3.94 0.21 -15.13
C VAL A 132 -4.42 0.47 -16.56
N GLN A 133 -4.85 1.70 -16.87
CA GLN A 133 -5.27 2.06 -18.24
C GLN A 133 -4.11 1.98 -19.23
N HIS A 134 -2.94 2.47 -18.84
CA HIS A 134 -1.72 2.36 -19.66
C HIS A 134 -1.40 0.89 -19.97
N PHE A 135 -1.48 0.03 -18.96
CA PHE A 135 -1.30 -1.41 -19.15
C PHE A 135 -2.28 -1.99 -20.19
N TYR A 136 -3.58 -1.65 -20.15
CA TYR A 136 -4.53 -2.13 -21.14
C TYR A 136 -4.24 -1.59 -22.54
N ASN A 137 -3.84 -0.33 -22.65
CA ASN A 137 -3.45 0.27 -23.93
C ASN A 137 -2.25 -0.46 -24.55
N GLU A 138 -1.25 -0.81 -23.74
CA GLU A 138 -0.08 -1.59 -24.20
C GLU A 138 -0.45 -3.02 -24.66
N LEU A 139 -1.50 -3.62 -24.11
CA LEU A 139 -1.98 -4.93 -24.59
C LEU A 139 -2.64 -4.84 -25.97
N VAL A 140 -3.32 -3.72 -26.26
CA VAL A 140 -3.98 -3.48 -27.55
C VAL A 140 -3.00 -2.97 -28.60
N THR A 141 -2.09 -2.06 -28.20
CA THR A 141 -1.12 -1.43 -29.09
C THR A 141 0.27 -1.49 -28.45
N PRO A 142 0.95 -2.66 -28.56
CA PRO A 142 2.29 -2.81 -28.00
C PRO A 142 3.28 -1.85 -28.65
N THR A 143 4.11 -1.22 -27.82
CA THR A 143 5.15 -0.25 -28.27
C THR A 143 6.53 -0.88 -28.41
N ASP A 144 6.69 -2.13 -27.97
CA ASP A 144 7.99 -2.84 -27.96
C ASP A 144 8.39 -3.45 -29.33
N GLY A 145 7.52 -3.40 -30.32
CA GLY A 145 7.73 -3.96 -31.65
C GLY A 145 7.90 -5.49 -31.70
N LYS A 146 7.75 -6.18 -30.56
CA LYS A 146 7.95 -7.64 -30.42
C LYS A 146 6.70 -8.38 -30.00
N THR A 147 5.81 -7.73 -29.29
CA THR A 147 4.57 -8.31 -28.76
C THR A 147 3.45 -8.13 -29.79
N ASN A 148 2.72 -9.19 -30.08
CA ASN A 148 1.53 -9.10 -30.96
C ASN A 148 0.36 -8.43 -30.20
N PRO A 149 -0.39 -7.53 -30.86
CA PRO A 149 -1.60 -6.94 -30.32
C PRO A 149 -2.62 -8.01 -29.90
N LEU A 150 -3.24 -7.80 -28.74
CA LEU A 150 -4.30 -8.67 -28.27
C LEU A 150 -5.68 -8.18 -28.76
N SER A 151 -6.59 -9.12 -29.02
CA SER A 151 -7.97 -8.76 -29.35
C SER A 151 -8.66 -8.07 -28.16
N ALA A 152 -9.62 -7.20 -28.46
CA ALA A 152 -10.43 -6.52 -27.43
C ALA A 152 -11.12 -7.53 -26.48
N LYS A 153 -11.54 -8.69 -27.00
CA LYS A 153 -12.13 -9.78 -26.20
C LYS A 153 -11.10 -10.32 -25.18
N THR A 154 -9.86 -10.53 -25.60
CA THR A 154 -8.80 -11.02 -24.71
C THR A 154 -8.48 -9.99 -23.62
N VAL A 155 -8.36 -8.72 -23.99
CA VAL A 155 -8.11 -7.63 -23.02
C VAL A 155 -9.26 -7.50 -22.02
N LYS A 156 -10.53 -7.64 -22.47
CA LYS A 156 -11.69 -7.68 -21.58
C LYS A 156 -11.64 -8.84 -20.59
N ASN A 157 -11.19 -10.01 -21.02
CA ASN A 157 -11.03 -11.16 -20.13
C ASN A 157 -9.92 -10.90 -19.08
N ILE A 158 -8.77 -10.34 -19.49
CA ILE A 158 -7.67 -9.96 -18.60
C ILE A 158 -8.15 -8.92 -17.57
N HIS A 159 -8.91 -7.90 -18.04
CA HIS A 159 -9.53 -6.91 -17.16
C HIS A 159 -10.42 -7.59 -16.11
N GLY A 160 -11.31 -8.50 -16.51
CA GLY A 160 -12.22 -9.18 -15.60
C GLY A 160 -11.48 -9.98 -14.50
N VAL A 161 -10.39 -10.66 -14.86
CA VAL A 161 -9.54 -11.37 -13.89
C VAL A 161 -8.87 -10.40 -12.93
N PHE A 162 -8.27 -9.34 -13.46
CA PHE A 162 -7.55 -8.34 -12.65
C PHE A 162 -8.50 -7.58 -11.73
N HIS A 163 -9.65 -7.15 -12.26
CA HIS A 163 -10.71 -6.51 -11.46
C HIS A 163 -11.14 -7.38 -10.29
N LYS A 164 -11.39 -8.68 -10.52
CA LYS A 164 -11.80 -9.61 -9.48
C LYS A 164 -10.73 -9.78 -8.40
N ALA A 165 -9.47 -9.90 -8.79
CA ALA A 165 -8.36 -10.01 -7.86
C ALA A 165 -8.20 -8.72 -7.00
N LEU A 166 -8.30 -7.53 -7.62
CA LEU A 166 -8.19 -6.26 -6.89
C LEU A 166 -9.44 -5.98 -6.04
N GLN A 167 -10.62 -6.40 -6.49
CA GLN A 167 -11.83 -6.32 -5.67
C GLN A 167 -11.72 -7.16 -4.39
N GLN A 168 -11.12 -8.34 -4.48
CA GLN A 168 -10.83 -9.14 -3.29
C GLN A 168 -9.82 -8.42 -2.36
N ALA A 169 -8.82 -7.74 -2.92
CA ALA A 169 -7.89 -6.93 -2.14
C ALA A 169 -8.58 -5.78 -1.39
N VAL A 170 -9.62 -5.19 -1.98
CA VAL A 170 -10.46 -4.19 -1.31
C VAL A 170 -11.25 -4.82 -0.17
N LEU A 171 -11.90 -5.95 -0.39
CA LEU A 171 -12.73 -6.64 0.61
C LEU A 171 -11.93 -7.03 1.86
N ILE A 172 -10.69 -7.50 1.69
CA ILE A 172 -9.82 -7.88 2.82
C ILE A 172 -8.96 -6.71 3.34
N GLY A 173 -9.13 -5.53 2.74
CA GLY A 173 -8.54 -4.31 3.24
C GLY A 173 -7.11 -3.99 2.79
N TYR A 174 -6.55 -4.66 1.80
CA TYR A 174 -5.25 -4.29 1.21
C TYR A 174 -5.33 -3.05 0.32
N LEU A 175 -6.47 -2.81 -0.31
CA LEU A 175 -6.76 -1.59 -1.06
C LEU A 175 -7.95 -0.83 -0.44
N ARG A 176 -8.01 0.48 -0.68
CA ARG A 176 -9.16 1.30 -0.32
C ARG A 176 -10.25 1.26 -1.39
N VAL A 177 -9.82 1.34 -2.64
CA VAL A 177 -10.66 1.40 -3.84
C VAL A 177 -10.02 0.54 -4.90
N ASN A 178 -10.84 -0.10 -5.73
CA ASN A 178 -10.37 -0.85 -6.89
C ASN A 178 -10.00 0.14 -8.02
N PRO A 179 -8.74 0.13 -8.50
CA PRO A 179 -8.28 1.07 -9.53
C PRO A 179 -8.59 0.62 -10.98
N THR A 180 -9.25 -0.56 -11.20
CA THR A 180 -9.58 -1.09 -12.53
C THR A 180 -10.92 -0.60 -13.06
#